data_3a69836baf187d0e22094d791ad79224
#
_entry.id   3a69836baf187d0e22094d791ad79224
#
_cell.length_a   1.000
_cell.length_b   1.000
_cell.length_c   1.000
_cell.angle_alpha   90.00
_cell.angle_beta   90.00
_cell.angle_gamma   90.00
#
_symmetry.space_group_name_H-M   'P 1'
#
loop_
_entity.id
_entity.type
_entity.pdbx_description
1 polymer ?
#
loop_
_entity_poly.entity_id
_entity_poly.type
_entity_poly.pdbx_seq_one_letter_code
_entity_poly.pdbx_strand_id
1 'polypeptide(L)'
;LGDVYKRQTQQGMEGKRKLTAKDAITAGALGAVCIAIRFIFMLVGGISPYVWFATHFIDAILIGPVFMLLVAKIRKNGPFLITSLVTGLILVSATWMFPITGLVGGILCELCLKAGQFRKKGWLVLGFFCFNLGFIGDFLPLWLTKESYLEYAAQMMDPGYMTTMEGLLTWPVFGIIVLSILVGSILGALLGMKLMRKHFVKAGLAQ
;
A
#
# COMPACT_ATOMS: atom_id res chain seq x y z
N LEU A 1 26.86 20.91 21.30
CA LEU A 1 27.43 20.26 20.08
C LEU A 1 27.46 18.73 20.24
N GLY A 2 27.86 18.18 21.39
CA GLY A 2 27.91 16.73 21.63
C GLY A 2 26.56 16.01 21.57
N ASP A 3 25.48 16.64 22.04
CA ASP A 3 24.14 16.06 22.01
C ASP A 3 23.51 16.08 20.60
N VAL A 4 23.83 17.09 19.80
CA VAL A 4 23.39 17.15 18.39
C VAL A 4 24.09 16.07 17.57
N TYR A 5 25.39 15.86 17.79
CA TYR A 5 26.17 14.79 17.14
C TYR A 5 25.67 13.40 17.55
N LYS A 6 25.43 13.15 18.85
CA LYS A 6 24.85 11.88 19.34
C LYS A 6 23.47 11.61 18.75
N ARG A 7 22.60 12.62 18.65
CA ARG A 7 21.28 12.45 18.00
C ARG A 7 21.38 12.15 16.52
N GLN A 8 22.29 12.81 15.79
CA GLN A 8 22.51 12.53 14.37
C GLN A 8 23.08 11.13 14.13
N THR A 9 24.02 10.68 14.97
CA THR A 9 24.60 9.33 14.89
C THR A 9 23.58 8.25 15.23
N GLN A 10 22.75 8.45 16.26
CA GLN A 10 21.65 7.52 16.58
C GLN A 10 20.60 7.49 15.47
N GLN A 11 20.25 8.61 14.85
CA GLN A 11 19.31 8.67 13.74
C GLN A 11 19.81 7.95 12.48
N GLY A 12 21.11 8.02 12.20
CA GLY A 12 21.72 7.30 11.06
C GLY A 12 21.84 5.79 11.28
N MET A 13 21.81 5.32 12.54
CA MET A 13 21.90 3.89 12.87
C MET A 13 20.54 3.19 12.94
N GLU A 14 19.43 3.90 13.11
CA GLU A 14 18.10 3.27 13.19
C GLU A 14 17.75 2.47 11.93
N GLY A 15 18.00 3.02 10.72
CA GLY A 15 17.75 2.33 9.46
C GLY A 15 18.72 1.17 9.12
N LYS A 16 19.86 1.08 9.85
CA LYS A 16 20.88 0.04 9.63
C LYS A 16 20.74 -1.17 10.57
N ARG A 17 19.88 -1.09 11.59
CA ARG A 17 19.65 -2.22 12.52
C ARG A 17 18.96 -3.37 11.82
N LYS A 18 19.48 -4.59 11.99
CA LYS A 18 18.84 -5.82 11.49
C LYS A 18 17.45 -5.98 12.08
N LEU A 19 16.55 -6.54 11.28
CA LEU A 19 15.20 -6.92 11.74
C LEU A 19 15.31 -7.96 12.86
N THR A 20 14.52 -7.75 13.91
CA THR A 20 14.37 -8.73 15.00
C THR A 20 13.14 -9.60 14.78
N ALA A 21 13.06 -10.74 15.47
CA ALA A 21 11.86 -11.58 15.45
C ALA A 21 10.59 -10.80 15.87
N LYS A 22 10.72 -9.89 16.85
CA LYS A 22 9.63 -9.00 17.27
C LYS A 22 9.18 -8.06 16.15
N ASP A 23 10.13 -7.51 15.38
CA ASP A 23 9.80 -6.66 14.23
C ASP A 23 9.04 -7.46 13.15
N ALA A 24 9.50 -8.69 12.86
CA ALA A 24 8.86 -9.56 11.89
C ALA A 24 7.43 -9.95 12.29
N ILE A 25 7.21 -10.30 13.56
CA ILE A 25 5.88 -10.59 14.10
C ILE A 25 4.97 -9.35 13.99
N THR A 26 5.49 -8.17 14.36
CA THR A 26 4.73 -6.91 14.27
C THR A 26 4.38 -6.56 12.82
N ALA A 27 5.33 -6.70 11.90
CA ALA A 27 5.11 -6.47 10.47
C ALA A 27 4.09 -7.47 9.89
N GLY A 28 4.19 -8.75 10.27
CA GLY A 28 3.25 -9.78 9.86
C GLY A 28 1.83 -9.50 10.35
N ALA A 29 1.66 -9.15 11.62
CA ALA A 29 0.34 -8.85 12.20
C ALA A 29 -0.31 -7.61 11.55
N LEU A 30 0.43 -6.50 11.42
CA LEU A 30 -0.09 -5.29 10.78
C LEU A 30 -0.25 -5.47 9.27
N GLY A 31 0.63 -6.25 8.62
CA GLY A 31 0.49 -6.64 7.22
C GLY A 31 -0.77 -7.46 6.99
N ALA A 32 -1.09 -8.41 7.86
CA ALA A 32 -2.33 -9.19 7.78
C ALA A 32 -3.59 -8.31 7.86
N VAL A 33 -3.57 -7.26 8.69
CA VAL A 33 -4.67 -6.27 8.73
C VAL A 33 -4.79 -5.53 7.39
N CYS A 34 -3.67 -5.11 6.78
CA CYS A 34 -3.69 -4.49 5.46
C CYS A 34 -4.28 -5.44 4.40
N ILE A 35 -3.86 -6.71 4.41
CA ILE A 35 -4.35 -7.74 3.47
C ILE A 35 -5.85 -7.95 3.67
N ALA A 36 -6.33 -8.07 4.91
CA ALA A 36 -7.75 -8.24 5.19
C ALA A 36 -8.60 -7.07 4.68
N ILE A 37 -8.15 -5.82 4.90
CA ILE A 37 -8.82 -4.63 4.37
C ILE A 37 -8.89 -4.71 2.84
N ARG A 38 -7.78 -4.95 2.16
CA ARG A 38 -7.70 -5.05 0.69
C ARG A 38 -8.61 -6.15 0.14
N PHE A 39 -8.62 -7.31 0.79
CA PHE A 39 -9.46 -8.44 0.38
C PHE A 39 -10.95 -8.10 0.46
N ILE A 40 -11.40 -7.41 1.52
CA ILE A 40 -12.78 -6.94 1.65
C ILE A 40 -13.14 -6.00 0.49
N PHE A 41 -12.27 -5.04 0.16
CA PHE A 41 -12.54 -4.11 -0.93
C PHE A 41 -12.48 -4.77 -2.31
N MET A 42 -11.64 -5.77 -2.49
CA MET A 42 -11.63 -6.57 -3.72
C MET A 42 -12.98 -7.30 -3.92
N LEU A 43 -13.57 -7.86 -2.86
CA LEU A 43 -14.90 -8.48 -2.94
C LEU A 43 -16.00 -7.44 -3.25
N VAL A 44 -15.96 -6.28 -2.60
CA VAL A 44 -16.91 -5.18 -2.85
C VAL A 44 -16.81 -4.66 -4.29
N GLY A 45 -15.61 -4.69 -4.87
CA GLY A 45 -15.36 -4.30 -6.27
C GLY A 45 -16.15 -5.12 -7.30
N GLY A 46 -16.53 -6.36 -6.96
CA GLY A 46 -17.35 -7.22 -7.82
C GLY A 46 -18.76 -6.69 -8.08
N ILE A 47 -19.25 -5.70 -7.33
CA ILE A 47 -20.59 -5.11 -7.51
C ILE A 47 -20.67 -4.33 -8.83
N SER A 48 -19.65 -3.56 -9.18
CA SER A 48 -19.61 -2.75 -10.40
C SER A 48 -18.17 -2.30 -10.70
N PRO A 49 -17.79 -2.14 -11.99
CA PRO A 49 -16.47 -1.60 -12.36
C PRO A 49 -16.18 -0.22 -11.74
N TYR A 50 -17.17 0.65 -11.63
CA TYR A 50 -17.03 1.96 -10.97
C TYR A 50 -16.69 1.81 -9.49
N VAL A 51 -17.38 0.89 -8.81
CA VAL A 51 -17.10 0.57 -7.40
C VAL A 51 -15.71 0.01 -7.26
N TRP A 52 -15.30 -0.92 -8.13
CA TRP A 52 -13.96 -1.51 -8.09
C TRP A 52 -12.87 -0.43 -8.15
N PHE A 53 -12.93 0.48 -9.11
CA PHE A 53 -11.94 1.55 -9.21
C PHE A 53 -12.00 2.52 -8.02
N ALA A 54 -13.18 2.79 -7.48
CA ALA A 54 -13.34 3.62 -6.29
C ALA A 54 -12.80 2.96 -5.01
N THR A 55 -12.79 1.62 -4.92
CA THR A 55 -12.28 0.91 -3.75
C THR A 55 -10.81 1.20 -3.48
N HIS A 56 -10.00 1.41 -4.50
CA HIS A 56 -8.58 1.75 -4.36
C HIS A 56 -8.35 3.07 -3.62
N PHE A 57 -9.22 4.06 -3.85
CA PHE A 57 -9.20 5.32 -3.13
C PHE A 57 -9.53 5.13 -1.66
N ILE A 58 -10.60 4.39 -1.37
CA ILE A 58 -11.08 4.16 0.01
C ILE A 58 -10.11 3.27 0.78
N ASP A 59 -9.60 2.21 0.14
CA ASP A 59 -8.58 1.31 0.67
C ASP A 59 -7.33 2.08 1.11
N ALA A 60 -6.83 2.98 0.27
CA ALA A 60 -5.68 3.81 0.59
C ALA A 60 -5.92 4.69 1.83
N ILE A 61 -7.14 5.21 2.03
CA ILE A 61 -7.46 5.98 3.23
C ILE A 61 -7.44 5.11 4.48
N LEU A 62 -8.05 3.92 4.43
CA LEU A 62 -8.22 3.03 5.59
C LEU A 62 -6.92 2.33 5.99
N ILE A 63 -6.05 1.99 5.04
CA ILE A 63 -4.74 1.41 5.32
C ILE A 63 -3.77 2.44 5.92
N GLY A 64 -3.96 3.74 5.66
CA GLY A 64 -3.06 4.79 6.12
C GLY A 64 -2.71 4.72 7.61
N PRO A 65 -3.68 4.60 8.54
CA PRO A 65 -3.40 4.43 9.97
C PRO A 65 -2.55 3.21 10.30
N VAL A 66 -2.82 2.07 9.66
CA VAL A 66 -2.08 0.80 9.87
C VAL A 66 -0.65 0.95 9.37
N PHE A 67 -0.47 1.52 8.17
CA PHE A 67 0.83 1.80 7.59
C PHE A 67 1.65 2.75 8.47
N MET A 68 1.05 3.85 8.94
CA MET A 68 1.75 4.80 9.81
C MET A 68 2.10 4.20 11.17
N LEU A 69 1.28 3.29 11.70
CA LEU A 69 1.60 2.55 12.91
C LEU A 69 2.78 1.60 12.68
N LEU A 70 2.83 0.93 11.53
CA LEU A 70 3.95 0.06 11.15
C LEU A 70 5.25 0.88 11.06
N VAL A 71 5.22 2.05 10.39
CA VAL A 71 6.38 2.97 10.34
C VAL A 71 6.82 3.41 11.73
N ALA A 72 5.86 3.77 12.61
CA ALA A 72 6.17 4.24 13.95
C ALA A 72 6.81 3.14 14.83
N LYS A 73 6.35 1.89 14.67
CA LYS A 73 6.88 0.74 15.43
C LYS A 73 8.20 0.21 14.89
N ILE A 74 8.38 0.21 13.56
CA ILE A 74 9.54 -0.41 12.91
C ILE A 74 10.17 0.60 11.95
N ARG A 75 11.11 1.37 12.46
CA ARG A 75 11.91 2.34 11.67
C ARG A 75 13.14 1.67 11.06
N LYS A 76 12.93 0.57 10.34
CA LYS A 76 13.97 -0.26 9.72
C LYS A 76 13.56 -0.64 8.31
N ASN A 77 14.54 -0.91 7.46
CA ASN A 77 14.29 -1.42 6.11
C ASN A 77 13.82 -2.89 6.17
N GLY A 78 12.96 -3.28 5.25
CA GLY A 78 12.52 -4.65 5.02
C GLY A 78 11.04 -4.91 5.29
N PRO A 79 10.40 -4.37 6.35
CA PRO A 79 9.02 -4.71 6.71
C PRO A 79 8.01 -4.41 5.62
N PHE A 80 8.16 -3.28 4.93
CA PHE A 80 7.21 -2.84 3.90
C PHE A 80 7.35 -3.64 2.61
N LEU A 81 8.59 -3.94 2.22
CA LEU A 81 8.88 -4.83 1.10
C LEU A 81 8.32 -6.24 1.37
N ILE A 82 8.57 -6.79 2.56
CA ILE A 82 8.05 -8.11 2.95
C ILE A 82 6.52 -8.09 2.94
N THR A 83 5.88 -7.09 3.55
CA THR A 83 4.42 -6.98 3.58
C THR A 83 3.84 -6.88 2.17
N SER A 84 4.42 -6.04 1.29
CA SER A 84 4.00 -5.90 -0.10
C SER A 84 4.16 -7.20 -0.89
N LEU A 85 5.30 -7.86 -0.76
CA LEU A 85 5.59 -9.11 -1.46
C LEU A 85 4.67 -10.25 -0.98
N VAL A 86 4.49 -10.39 0.34
CA VAL A 86 3.58 -11.39 0.92
C VAL A 86 2.14 -11.14 0.46
N THR A 87 1.69 -9.88 0.43
CA THR A 87 0.37 -9.52 -0.12
C THR A 87 0.26 -9.96 -1.57
N GLY A 88 1.27 -9.67 -2.39
CA GLY A 88 1.31 -10.07 -3.80
C GLY A 88 1.29 -11.58 -3.99
N LEU A 89 2.01 -12.33 -3.17
CA LEU A 89 2.03 -13.80 -3.22
C LEU A 89 0.69 -14.42 -2.77
N ILE A 90 0.02 -13.86 -1.77
CA ILE A 90 -1.30 -14.33 -1.33
C ILE A 90 -2.34 -14.10 -2.42
N LEU A 91 -2.26 -12.98 -3.13
CA LEU A 91 -3.22 -12.58 -4.16
C LEU A 91 -2.83 -13.03 -5.58
N VAL A 92 -1.78 -13.85 -5.73
CA VAL A 92 -1.32 -14.33 -7.04
C VAL A 92 -2.40 -15.10 -7.80
N SER A 93 -3.32 -15.75 -7.09
CA SER A 93 -4.46 -16.44 -7.68
C SER A 93 -5.46 -15.52 -8.37
N ALA A 94 -5.54 -14.25 -7.95
CA ALA A 94 -6.39 -13.26 -8.61
C ALA A 94 -5.72 -12.73 -9.88
N THR A 95 -4.41 -12.45 -9.83
CA THR A 95 -3.61 -12.08 -11.00
C THR A 95 -2.13 -12.30 -10.74
N TRP A 96 -1.43 -12.83 -11.73
CA TRP A 96 0.02 -13.06 -11.68
C TRP A 96 0.84 -11.75 -11.57
N MET A 97 0.23 -10.61 -11.84
CA MET A 97 0.90 -9.30 -11.72
C MET A 97 1.06 -8.83 -10.27
N PHE A 98 0.28 -9.31 -9.32
CA PHE A 98 0.40 -8.87 -7.92
C PHE A 98 1.80 -9.07 -7.31
N PRO A 99 2.49 -10.19 -7.48
CA PRO A 99 3.86 -10.33 -6.97
C PRO A 99 4.82 -9.31 -7.57
N ILE A 100 4.68 -8.99 -8.85
CA ILE A 100 5.55 -8.06 -9.58
C ILE A 100 5.31 -6.63 -9.10
N THR A 101 4.06 -6.18 -9.11
CA THR A 101 3.70 -4.83 -8.66
C THR A 101 3.95 -4.67 -7.16
N GLY A 102 3.70 -5.70 -6.35
CA GLY A 102 4.00 -5.73 -4.93
C GLY A 102 5.50 -5.58 -4.66
N LEU A 103 6.35 -6.30 -5.40
CA LEU A 103 7.80 -6.17 -5.31
C LEU A 103 8.26 -4.74 -5.65
N VAL A 104 7.81 -4.21 -6.77
CA VAL A 104 8.19 -2.85 -7.23
C VAL A 104 7.69 -1.80 -6.23
N GLY A 105 6.42 -1.85 -5.85
CA GLY A 105 5.82 -0.92 -4.89
C GLY A 105 6.49 -0.99 -3.52
N GLY A 106 6.82 -2.19 -3.05
CA GLY A 106 7.54 -2.40 -1.80
C GLY A 106 8.96 -1.83 -1.82
N ILE A 107 9.73 -2.05 -2.90
CA ILE A 107 11.06 -1.47 -3.07
C ILE A 107 11.00 0.06 -3.07
N LEU A 108 10.11 0.64 -3.87
CA LEU A 108 9.95 2.09 -3.97
C LEU A 108 9.52 2.69 -2.61
N CYS A 109 8.61 2.02 -1.90
CA CYS A 109 8.20 2.40 -0.55
C CYS A 109 9.41 2.46 0.40
N GLU A 110 10.19 1.39 0.47
CA GLU A 110 11.38 1.32 1.34
C GLU A 110 12.41 2.41 1.00
N LEU A 111 12.65 2.67 -0.28
CA LEU A 111 13.55 3.73 -0.73
C LEU A 111 13.06 5.11 -0.26
N CYS A 112 11.78 5.40 -0.41
CA CYS A 112 11.17 6.65 0.05
C CYS A 112 11.28 6.80 1.57
N LEU A 113 10.91 5.77 2.33
CA LEU A 113 10.97 5.78 3.79
C LEU A 113 12.40 5.98 4.28
N LYS A 114 13.36 5.30 3.66
CA LYS A 114 14.79 5.45 3.97
C LYS A 114 15.29 6.86 3.66
N ALA A 115 14.96 7.43 2.49
CA ALA A 115 15.31 8.79 2.11
C ALA A 115 14.73 9.82 3.09
N GLY A 116 13.52 9.57 3.60
CA GLY A 116 12.86 10.36 4.63
C GLY A 116 13.29 10.05 6.06
N GLN A 117 14.26 9.13 6.27
CA GLN A 117 14.70 8.65 7.59
C GLN A 117 13.53 8.19 8.47
N PHE A 118 12.48 7.63 7.87
CA PHE A 118 11.24 7.18 8.51
C PHE A 118 10.53 8.28 9.35
N ARG A 119 10.78 9.56 9.06
CA ARG A 119 10.30 10.71 9.87
C ARG A 119 9.77 11.88 9.04
N LYS A 120 10.34 12.15 7.86
CA LYS A 120 9.95 13.31 7.04
C LYS A 120 8.58 13.07 6.40
N LYS A 121 7.59 13.92 6.72
CA LYS A 121 6.18 13.75 6.31
C LYS A 121 5.99 13.52 4.82
N GLY A 122 6.63 14.31 3.96
CA GLY A 122 6.51 14.17 2.51
C GLY A 122 6.99 12.80 2.02
N TRP A 123 8.09 12.30 2.56
CA TRP A 123 8.62 10.97 2.23
C TRP A 123 7.76 9.84 2.79
N LEU A 124 7.09 10.04 3.94
CA LEU A 124 6.13 9.08 4.47
C LEU A 124 4.92 8.96 3.55
N VAL A 125 4.39 10.10 3.07
CA VAL A 125 3.28 10.13 2.12
C VAL A 125 3.67 9.48 0.80
N LEU A 126 4.84 9.82 0.24
CA LEU A 126 5.33 9.26 -1.00
C LEU A 126 5.58 7.74 -0.87
N GLY A 127 6.19 7.31 0.21
CA GLY A 127 6.39 5.88 0.49
C GLY A 127 5.06 5.14 0.61
N PHE A 128 4.07 5.73 1.24
CA PHE A 128 2.75 5.14 1.34
C PHE A 128 2.02 5.07 -0.01
N PHE A 129 2.16 6.09 -0.84
CA PHE A 129 1.66 6.05 -2.21
C PHE A 129 2.31 4.92 -3.03
N CYS A 130 3.65 4.79 -2.97
CA CYS A 130 4.35 3.69 -3.62
C CYS A 130 3.90 2.32 -3.11
N PHE A 131 3.63 2.19 -1.79
CA PHE A 131 3.08 0.97 -1.21
C PHE A 131 1.71 0.62 -1.78
N ASN A 132 0.83 1.62 -1.95
CA ASN A 132 -0.49 1.42 -2.56
C ASN A 132 -0.40 1.15 -4.07
N LEU A 133 0.57 1.73 -4.78
CA LEU A 133 0.85 1.36 -6.17
C LEU A 133 1.25 -0.10 -6.32
N GLY A 134 1.84 -0.73 -5.30
CA GLY A 134 2.08 -2.17 -5.31
C GLY A 134 0.80 -3.01 -5.42
N PHE A 135 -0.36 -2.43 -5.15
CA PHE A 135 -1.65 -3.12 -5.25
C PHE A 135 -2.35 -2.95 -6.61
N ILE A 136 -1.84 -2.14 -7.54
CA ILE A 136 -2.45 -1.97 -8.88
C ILE A 136 -2.37 -3.22 -9.77
N GLY A 137 -1.70 -4.27 -9.30
CA GLY A 137 -1.61 -5.54 -10.01
C GLY A 137 -2.95 -6.22 -10.26
N ASP A 138 -4.02 -5.81 -9.59
CA ASP A 138 -5.37 -6.33 -9.80
C ASP A 138 -6.02 -5.79 -11.09
N PHE A 139 -5.77 -4.53 -11.44
CA PHE A 139 -6.36 -3.92 -12.64
C PHE A 139 -5.33 -3.62 -13.75
N LEU A 140 -4.03 -3.61 -13.47
CA LEU A 140 -3.01 -3.34 -14.48
C LEU A 140 -3.07 -4.29 -15.70
N PRO A 141 -3.38 -5.60 -15.55
CA PRO A 141 -3.55 -6.51 -16.68
C PRO A 141 -4.61 -6.06 -17.68
N LEU A 142 -5.66 -5.35 -17.22
CA LEU A 142 -6.73 -4.82 -18.08
C LEU A 142 -6.22 -3.85 -19.15
N TRP A 143 -5.14 -3.12 -18.87
CA TRP A 143 -4.52 -2.20 -19.82
C TRP A 143 -3.37 -2.84 -20.61
N LEU A 144 -2.67 -3.82 -20.05
CA LEU A 144 -1.52 -4.46 -20.68
C LEU A 144 -1.87 -5.69 -21.52
N THR A 145 -2.89 -6.46 -21.08
CA THR A 145 -3.31 -7.72 -21.70
C THR A 145 -4.84 -7.77 -21.85
N LYS A 146 -5.40 -6.68 -22.38
CA LYS A 146 -6.85 -6.40 -22.44
C LYS A 146 -7.65 -7.59 -22.96
N GLU A 147 -7.30 -8.12 -24.13
CA GLU A 147 -8.09 -9.16 -24.80
C GLU A 147 -8.17 -10.44 -23.97
N SER A 148 -7.03 -11.00 -23.59
CA SER A 148 -6.99 -12.24 -22.82
C SER A 148 -7.60 -12.12 -21.43
N TYR A 149 -7.51 -10.93 -20.81
CA TYR A 149 -8.16 -10.70 -19.51
C TYR A 149 -9.68 -10.60 -19.65
N LEU A 150 -10.19 -9.90 -20.66
CA LEU A 150 -11.62 -9.78 -20.90
C LEU A 150 -12.25 -11.13 -21.26
N GLU A 151 -11.58 -11.96 -22.06
CA GLU A 151 -12.03 -13.32 -22.37
C GLU A 151 -12.15 -14.19 -21.11
N TYR A 152 -11.16 -14.11 -20.21
CA TYR A 152 -11.19 -14.83 -18.94
C TYR A 152 -12.29 -14.31 -18.02
N ALA A 153 -12.41 -13.00 -17.86
CA ALA A 153 -13.41 -12.37 -16.99
C ALA A 153 -14.85 -12.59 -17.48
N ALA A 154 -15.08 -12.64 -18.80
CA ALA A 154 -16.38 -12.92 -19.38
C ALA A 154 -16.96 -14.29 -19.02
N GLN A 155 -16.11 -15.23 -18.58
CA GLN A 155 -16.56 -16.54 -18.10
C GLN A 155 -17.16 -16.50 -16.69
N MET A 156 -16.85 -15.44 -15.91
CA MET A 156 -17.19 -15.35 -14.50
C MET A 156 -18.09 -14.16 -14.16
N MET A 157 -18.11 -13.12 -15.02
CA MET A 157 -18.78 -11.86 -14.77
C MET A 157 -20.04 -11.70 -15.63
N ASP A 158 -20.99 -10.94 -15.11
CA ASP A 158 -22.22 -10.57 -15.84
C ASP A 158 -21.88 -9.79 -17.13
N PRO A 159 -22.59 -10.01 -18.25
CA PRO A 159 -22.38 -9.28 -19.50
C PRO A 159 -22.47 -7.76 -19.37
N GLY A 160 -23.37 -7.24 -18.52
CA GLY A 160 -23.50 -5.81 -18.25
C GLY A 160 -22.28 -5.25 -17.52
N TYR A 161 -21.69 -6.02 -16.58
CA TYR A 161 -20.44 -5.69 -15.94
C TYR A 161 -19.30 -5.58 -16.95
N MET A 162 -19.20 -6.55 -17.85
CA MET A 162 -18.14 -6.61 -18.86
C MET A 162 -18.24 -5.46 -19.87
N THR A 163 -19.45 -5.14 -20.36
CA THR A 163 -19.66 -4.00 -21.27
C THR A 163 -19.24 -2.68 -20.62
N THR A 164 -19.62 -2.48 -19.35
CA THR A 164 -19.23 -1.29 -18.59
C THR A 164 -17.72 -1.23 -18.39
N MET A 165 -17.11 -2.35 -18.03
CA MET A 165 -15.67 -2.46 -17.84
C MET A 165 -14.92 -2.09 -19.12
N GLU A 166 -15.30 -2.68 -20.25
CA GLU A 166 -14.66 -2.44 -21.54
C GLU A 166 -14.71 -0.96 -21.94
N GLY A 167 -15.83 -0.29 -21.71
CA GLY A 167 -15.99 1.15 -21.96
C GLY A 167 -15.09 2.04 -21.09
N LEU A 168 -14.70 1.55 -19.89
CA LEU A 168 -13.81 2.27 -18.96
C LEU A 168 -12.32 2.06 -19.24
N LEU A 169 -11.92 1.07 -20.04
CA LEU A 169 -10.52 0.74 -20.30
C LEU A 169 -9.86 1.72 -21.26
N THR A 170 -9.71 2.95 -20.82
CA THR A 170 -9.02 4.02 -21.55
C THR A 170 -7.86 4.58 -20.71
N TRP A 171 -6.81 5.08 -21.36
CA TRP A 171 -5.66 5.65 -20.65
C TRP A 171 -6.01 6.85 -19.74
N PRO A 172 -6.95 7.75 -20.10
CA PRO A 172 -7.41 8.77 -19.18
C PRO A 172 -8.02 8.21 -17.88
N VAL A 173 -8.83 7.14 -17.97
CA VAL A 173 -9.40 6.48 -16.79
C VAL A 173 -8.31 5.85 -15.92
N PHE A 174 -7.30 5.20 -16.53
CA PHE A 174 -6.13 4.73 -15.80
C PHE A 174 -5.46 5.85 -15.01
N GLY A 175 -5.22 6.99 -15.65
CA GLY A 175 -4.66 8.17 -15.00
C GLY A 175 -5.52 8.69 -13.82
N ILE A 176 -6.85 8.68 -13.98
CA ILE A 176 -7.78 9.06 -12.90
C ILE A 176 -7.69 8.10 -11.72
N ILE A 177 -7.59 6.79 -11.98
CA ILE A 177 -7.44 5.77 -10.92
C ILE A 177 -6.12 6.00 -10.15
N VAL A 178 -5.01 6.17 -10.85
CA VAL A 178 -3.71 6.42 -10.22
C VAL A 178 -3.73 7.72 -9.41
N LEU A 179 -4.35 8.78 -9.94
CA LEU A 179 -4.52 10.05 -9.23
C LEU A 179 -5.40 9.87 -7.98
N SER A 180 -6.47 9.07 -8.06
CA SER A 180 -7.33 8.78 -6.92
C SER A 180 -6.57 8.04 -5.81
N ILE A 181 -5.71 7.07 -6.18
CA ILE A 181 -4.81 6.38 -5.23
C ILE A 181 -3.85 7.37 -4.58
N LEU A 182 -3.30 8.32 -5.33
CA LEU A 182 -2.43 9.37 -4.78
C LEU A 182 -3.17 10.22 -3.74
N VAL A 183 -4.37 10.71 -4.10
CA VAL A 183 -5.19 11.53 -3.18
C VAL A 183 -5.59 10.71 -1.95
N GLY A 184 -6.05 9.47 -2.13
CA GLY A 184 -6.35 8.54 -1.05
C GLY A 184 -5.15 8.29 -0.14
N SER A 185 -3.95 8.14 -0.72
CA SER A 185 -2.72 7.95 0.04
C SER A 185 -2.34 9.19 0.86
N ILE A 186 -2.53 10.39 0.31
CA ILE A 186 -2.32 11.64 1.04
C ILE A 186 -3.27 11.70 2.25
N LEU A 187 -4.57 11.49 2.02
CA LEU A 187 -5.58 11.53 3.07
C LEU A 187 -5.35 10.46 4.13
N GLY A 188 -5.08 9.22 3.71
CA GLY A 188 -4.79 8.11 4.61
C GLY A 188 -3.52 8.32 5.43
N ALA A 189 -2.44 8.83 4.81
CA ALA A 189 -1.22 9.18 5.52
C ALA A 189 -1.45 10.28 6.57
N LEU A 190 -2.18 11.34 6.21
CA LEU A 190 -2.51 12.43 7.13
C LEU A 190 -3.38 11.92 8.29
N LEU A 191 -4.39 11.12 8.00
CA LEU A 191 -5.23 10.47 9.01
C LEU A 191 -4.39 9.59 9.95
N GLY A 192 -3.53 8.75 9.38
CA GLY A 192 -2.63 7.88 10.14
C GLY A 192 -1.70 8.68 11.05
N MET A 193 -1.05 9.71 10.53
CA MET A 193 -0.18 10.59 11.35
C MET A 193 -0.95 11.30 12.46
N LYS A 194 -2.19 11.74 12.20
CA LYS A 194 -3.05 12.38 13.21
C LYS A 194 -3.42 11.40 14.33
N LEU A 195 -3.79 10.17 13.97
CA LEU A 195 -4.12 9.11 14.94
C LEU A 195 -2.89 8.70 15.76
N MET A 196 -1.70 8.59 15.14
CA MET A 196 -0.45 8.32 15.85
C MET A 196 -0.22 9.34 16.96
N ARG A 197 -0.31 10.63 16.63
CA ARG A 197 -0.11 11.71 17.62
C ARG A 197 -1.14 11.70 18.75
N LYS A 198 -2.42 11.42 18.43
CA LYS A 198 -3.52 11.53 19.40
C LYS A 198 -3.63 10.32 20.35
N HIS A 199 -3.46 9.12 19.81
CA HIS A 199 -3.81 7.90 20.53
C HIS A 199 -2.61 6.99 20.80
N PHE A 200 -1.79 6.71 19.79
CA PHE A 200 -0.76 5.67 19.90
C PHE A 200 0.46 6.13 20.71
N VAL A 201 0.87 7.39 20.59
CA VAL A 201 1.95 7.94 21.41
C VAL A 201 1.51 8.02 22.87
N LYS A 202 0.28 8.49 23.15
CA LYS A 202 -0.26 8.56 24.52
C LYS A 202 -0.45 7.18 25.16
N ALA A 203 -0.76 6.17 24.35
CA ALA A 203 -0.94 4.79 24.83
C ALA A 203 0.39 3.99 24.91
N GLY A 204 1.53 4.62 24.61
CA GLY A 204 2.83 3.94 24.59
C GLY A 204 2.99 2.91 23.46
N LEU A 205 2.09 2.91 22.48
CA LEU A 205 2.10 1.97 21.36
C LEU A 205 3.03 2.41 20.20
N ALA A 206 3.44 3.67 20.20
CA ALA A 206 4.40 4.25 19.25
C ALA A 206 5.30 5.25 19.95
N GLN A 207 6.55 5.39 19.48
CA GLN A 207 7.56 6.36 19.96
C GLN A 207 7.75 7.50 18.97
#